data_c8898e110da7d97b4e85c52d8bbf7616
#
_entry.id   c8898e110da7d97b4e85c52d8bbf7616
#
_cell.length_a   1.000
_cell.length_b   1.000
_cell.length_c   1.000
_cell.angle_alpha   90.00
_cell.angle_beta   90.00
_cell.angle_gamma   90.00
#
_symmetry.space_group_name_H-M   'P 1'
#
loop_
_entity.id
_entity.type
_entity.pdbx_description
1 polymer ?
#
loop_
_entity_poly.entity_id
_entity_poly.type
_entity_poly.pdbx_seq_one_letter_code
_entity_poly.pdbx_strand_id
1 'polypeptide(L)'
;MSIAVLQDKIRARKTPLALVLSPEADKLNPKITKNFTDLYGPGDMAEAEALRYHGSQLIGQAAPLLPAVVLRAERYLRCGFMGMDVLANLVNMAKTQGLYTIVDARTSAPEVYTAGGIHADGVTVTPYPGSDVCRAAEDKSVFAAVRTGNPSAPEIQSLMSGDRRLYLAAAEQMARHGAALMAETGYSLDVKELRARAPRAFLLLLGCDGENALPAFDDYGRGALLGGDTLQYADADAIQAAVRQLKQLVTVL
;
A
#
# COMPACT_ATOMS: atom_id res chain seq x y z
N MET A 1 2.09 3.43 -14.09
CA MET A 1 0.87 4.29 -14.14
C MET A 1 0.99 5.40 -13.12
N SER A 2 0.55 6.63 -13.47
CA SER A 2 0.62 7.81 -12.59
C SER A 2 -0.48 7.82 -11.50
N ILE A 3 -0.37 8.74 -10.53
CA ILE A 3 -1.43 9.02 -9.53
C ILE A 3 -2.76 9.40 -10.20
N ALA A 4 -2.74 10.06 -11.35
CA ALA A 4 -3.96 10.37 -12.09
C ALA A 4 -4.72 9.10 -12.50
N VAL A 5 -4.01 8.09 -13.00
CA VAL A 5 -4.60 6.78 -13.34
C VAL A 5 -5.17 6.08 -12.09
N LEU A 6 -4.49 6.19 -10.93
CA LEU A 6 -5.02 5.67 -9.67
C LEU A 6 -6.34 6.36 -9.30
N GLN A 7 -6.40 7.68 -9.42
CA GLN A 7 -7.64 8.44 -9.15
C GLN A 7 -8.76 8.08 -10.11
N ASP A 8 -8.46 7.82 -11.39
CA ASP A 8 -9.45 7.33 -12.35
C ASP A 8 -10.02 5.98 -11.96
N LYS A 9 -9.16 5.06 -11.49
CA LYS A 9 -9.61 3.76 -10.97
C LYS A 9 -10.46 3.89 -9.70
N ILE A 10 -10.10 4.81 -8.78
CA ILE A 10 -10.89 5.13 -7.58
C ILE A 10 -12.29 5.61 -7.98
N ARG A 11 -12.38 6.52 -8.97
CA ARG A 11 -13.67 7.01 -9.49
C ARG A 11 -14.48 5.88 -10.15
N ALA A 12 -13.85 5.05 -10.96
CA ALA A 12 -14.51 3.94 -11.63
C ALA A 12 -15.08 2.90 -10.65
N ARG A 13 -14.37 2.62 -9.55
CA ARG A 13 -14.83 1.71 -8.48
C ARG A 13 -15.71 2.39 -7.44
N LYS A 14 -15.77 3.74 -7.44
CA LYS A 14 -16.48 4.56 -6.45
C LYS A 14 -16.07 4.22 -5.01
N THR A 15 -14.81 3.92 -4.78
CA THR A 15 -14.25 3.64 -3.46
C THR A 15 -12.74 3.90 -3.45
N PRO A 16 -12.20 4.58 -2.42
CA PRO A 16 -10.77 4.79 -2.23
C PRO A 16 -10.13 3.69 -1.38
N LEU A 17 -10.69 2.48 -1.34
CA LEU A 17 -10.19 1.35 -0.57
C LEU A 17 -9.26 0.47 -1.41
N ALA A 18 -8.10 0.11 -0.88
CA ALA A 18 -7.17 -0.84 -1.49
C ALA A 18 -7.08 -2.13 -0.67
N LEU A 19 -6.86 -3.25 -1.34
CA LEU A 19 -6.42 -4.47 -0.68
C LEU A 19 -4.97 -4.29 -0.22
N VAL A 20 -4.66 -4.58 1.05
CA VAL A 20 -3.27 -4.68 1.52
C VAL A 20 -2.92 -6.15 1.67
N LEU A 21 -1.86 -6.58 1.00
CA LEU A 21 -1.31 -7.94 1.10
C LEU A 21 0.00 -7.91 1.88
N SER A 22 -0.10 -8.31 3.13
CA SER A 22 1.02 -8.50 4.07
C SER A 22 0.83 -9.82 4.83
N PRO A 23 0.53 -10.94 4.14
CA PRO A 23 0.13 -12.17 4.81
C PRO A 23 1.29 -12.79 5.59
N GLU A 24 0.96 -13.36 6.74
CA GLU A 24 1.85 -14.17 7.55
C GLU A 24 1.50 -15.64 7.30
N ALA A 25 2.51 -16.46 6.98
CA ALA A 25 2.28 -17.85 6.58
C ALA A 25 1.57 -18.70 7.64
N ASP A 26 1.84 -18.41 8.92
CA ASP A 26 1.22 -19.07 10.08
C ASP A 26 -0.26 -18.68 10.32
N LYS A 27 -0.69 -17.55 9.71
CA LYS A 27 -2.08 -17.08 9.75
C LYS A 27 -2.90 -17.50 8.54
N LEU A 28 -2.29 -18.14 7.56
CA LEU A 28 -3.01 -18.68 6.41
C LEU A 28 -3.90 -19.86 6.84
N ASN A 29 -4.89 -20.16 6.00
CA ASN A 29 -5.70 -21.36 6.21
C ASN A 29 -4.79 -22.60 6.32
N PRO A 30 -4.85 -23.38 7.41
CA PRO A 30 -3.97 -24.52 7.64
C PRO A 30 -4.02 -25.59 6.52
N LYS A 31 -5.11 -25.66 5.78
CA LYS A 31 -5.21 -26.55 4.62
C LYS A 31 -4.29 -26.10 3.48
N ILE A 32 -4.12 -24.78 3.28
CA ILE A 32 -3.24 -24.23 2.25
C ILE A 32 -1.79 -24.56 2.61
N THR A 33 -1.36 -24.18 3.81
CA THR A 33 0.01 -24.41 4.27
C THR A 33 0.36 -25.89 4.27
N LYS A 34 -0.56 -26.75 4.76
CA LYS A 34 -0.36 -28.22 4.75
C LYS A 34 -0.19 -28.75 3.34
N ASN A 35 -1.03 -28.37 2.38
CA ASN A 35 -0.95 -28.87 1.00
C ASN A 35 0.41 -28.56 0.37
N PHE A 36 0.93 -27.35 0.55
CA PHE A 36 2.23 -26.99 -0.02
C PHE A 36 3.40 -27.61 0.75
N THR A 37 3.28 -27.80 2.07
CA THR A 37 4.27 -28.56 2.85
C THR A 37 4.31 -30.03 2.46
N ASP A 38 3.16 -30.66 2.22
CA ASP A 38 3.09 -32.04 1.75
C ASP A 38 3.69 -32.21 0.34
N LEU A 39 3.61 -31.15 -0.51
CA LEU A 39 4.11 -31.19 -1.89
C LEU A 39 5.61 -30.90 -2.01
N TYR A 40 6.09 -29.90 -1.29
CA TYR A 40 7.47 -29.38 -1.43
C TYR A 40 8.37 -29.69 -0.23
N GLY A 41 7.85 -30.28 0.83
CA GLY A 41 8.51 -30.36 2.12
C GLY A 41 8.44 -29.01 2.89
N PRO A 42 8.82 -29.02 4.19
CA PRO A 42 8.86 -27.78 4.97
C PRO A 42 10.02 -26.87 4.52
N GLY A 43 9.74 -25.56 4.37
CA GLY A 43 10.75 -24.56 4.02
C GLY A 43 10.20 -23.45 3.13
N ASP A 44 11.11 -22.58 2.67
CA ASP A 44 10.79 -21.34 1.95
C ASP A 44 9.96 -21.57 0.68
N MET A 45 10.14 -22.70 -0.01
CA MET A 45 9.38 -23.04 -1.21
C MET A 45 7.90 -23.27 -0.89
N ALA A 46 7.62 -24.06 0.15
CA ALA A 46 6.24 -24.32 0.56
C ALA A 46 5.55 -23.05 1.06
N GLU A 47 6.28 -22.22 1.80
CA GLU A 47 5.78 -20.93 2.29
C GLU A 47 5.49 -19.98 1.13
N ALA A 48 6.44 -19.80 0.21
CA ALA A 48 6.28 -18.95 -0.97
C ALA A 48 5.05 -19.34 -1.82
N GLU A 49 4.89 -20.63 -2.09
CA GLU A 49 3.76 -21.14 -2.87
C GLU A 49 2.42 -20.99 -2.14
N ALA A 50 2.39 -21.14 -0.82
CA ALA A 50 1.21 -20.87 -0.01
C ALA A 50 0.83 -19.39 -0.07
N LEU A 51 1.80 -18.48 0.02
CA LEU A 51 1.60 -17.02 -0.11
C LEU A 51 1.12 -16.66 -1.53
N ARG A 52 1.69 -17.29 -2.57
CA ARG A 52 1.27 -17.10 -3.97
C ARG A 52 -0.18 -17.52 -4.18
N TYR A 53 -0.55 -18.70 -3.72
CA TYR A 53 -1.91 -19.21 -3.85
C TYR A 53 -2.91 -18.28 -3.13
N HIS A 54 -2.65 -17.96 -1.87
CA HIS A 54 -3.49 -17.07 -1.07
C HIS A 54 -3.66 -15.69 -1.71
N GLY A 55 -2.55 -15.04 -2.09
CA GLY A 55 -2.55 -13.73 -2.73
C GLY A 55 -3.32 -13.74 -4.06
N SER A 56 -3.15 -14.79 -4.86
CA SER A 56 -3.86 -14.95 -6.14
C SER A 56 -5.38 -15.03 -5.96
N GLN A 57 -5.85 -15.80 -4.97
CA GLN A 57 -7.27 -15.90 -4.66
C GLN A 57 -7.85 -14.53 -4.23
N LEU A 58 -7.16 -13.83 -3.33
CA LEU A 58 -7.60 -12.52 -2.85
C LEU A 58 -7.60 -11.45 -3.96
N ILE A 59 -6.58 -11.41 -4.81
CA ILE A 59 -6.54 -10.49 -5.95
C ILE A 59 -7.73 -10.74 -6.87
N GLY A 60 -8.04 -12.02 -7.16
CA GLY A 60 -9.21 -12.37 -7.99
C GLY A 60 -10.53 -11.89 -7.40
N GLN A 61 -10.70 -11.98 -6.10
CA GLN A 61 -11.91 -11.52 -5.39
C GLN A 61 -11.97 -9.98 -5.28
N ALA A 62 -10.83 -9.33 -5.09
CA ALA A 62 -10.74 -7.88 -4.89
C ALA A 62 -10.84 -7.06 -6.19
N ALA A 63 -10.33 -7.58 -7.30
CA ALA A 63 -10.21 -6.85 -8.57
C ALA A 63 -11.52 -6.27 -9.11
N PRO A 64 -12.70 -6.93 -9.03
CA PRO A 64 -13.96 -6.33 -9.44
C PRO A 64 -14.44 -5.22 -8.49
N LEU A 65 -13.95 -5.17 -7.24
CA LEU A 65 -14.48 -4.34 -6.16
C LEU A 65 -13.58 -3.14 -5.84
N LEU A 66 -12.26 -3.30 -5.93
CA LEU A 66 -11.26 -2.34 -5.46
C LEU A 66 -10.47 -1.71 -6.62
N PRO A 67 -9.94 -0.48 -6.46
CA PRO A 67 -9.11 0.19 -7.46
C PRO A 67 -7.65 -0.25 -7.43
N ALA A 68 -7.14 -0.72 -6.29
CA ALA A 68 -5.72 -0.93 -6.08
C ALA A 68 -5.41 -2.08 -5.11
N VAL A 69 -4.18 -2.57 -5.19
CA VAL A 69 -3.57 -3.47 -4.22
C VAL A 69 -2.22 -2.93 -3.77
N VAL A 70 -1.94 -3.04 -2.48
CA VAL A 70 -0.63 -2.74 -1.85
C VAL A 70 -0.02 -4.07 -1.41
N LEU A 71 1.17 -4.38 -1.91
CA LEU A 71 1.91 -5.61 -1.55
C LEU A 71 3.11 -5.21 -0.69
N ARG A 72 3.18 -5.68 0.55
CA ARG A 72 4.35 -5.44 1.42
C ARG A 72 5.49 -6.37 1.03
N ALA A 73 6.53 -5.81 0.42
CA ALA A 73 7.65 -6.56 -0.14
C ALA A 73 8.34 -7.45 0.90
N GLU A 74 8.53 -6.97 2.12
CA GLU A 74 9.23 -7.70 3.19
C GLU A 74 8.63 -9.08 3.48
N ARG A 75 7.31 -9.25 3.30
CA ARG A 75 6.62 -10.51 3.56
C ARG A 75 7.01 -11.61 2.58
N TYR A 76 7.24 -11.22 1.34
CA TYR A 76 7.66 -12.13 0.29
C TYR A 76 9.18 -12.34 0.32
N LEU A 77 9.96 -11.28 0.55
CA LEU A 77 11.43 -11.35 0.61
C LEU A 77 11.96 -12.32 1.67
N ARG A 78 11.19 -12.61 2.71
CA ARG A 78 11.54 -13.63 3.72
C ARG A 78 11.77 -15.01 3.12
N CYS A 79 11.11 -15.36 2.02
CA CYS A 79 11.28 -16.59 1.29
C CYS A 79 12.39 -16.50 0.20
N GLY A 80 13.31 -15.53 0.33
CA GLY A 80 14.42 -15.35 -0.60
C GLY A 80 13.97 -15.07 -2.04
N PHE A 81 14.69 -15.65 -3.03
CA PHE A 81 14.40 -15.43 -4.44
C PHE A 81 13.03 -15.99 -4.86
N MET A 82 12.55 -17.05 -4.20
CA MET A 82 11.22 -17.60 -4.47
C MET A 82 10.12 -16.61 -4.09
N GLY A 83 10.29 -15.90 -2.96
CA GLY A 83 9.38 -14.86 -2.57
C GLY A 83 9.41 -13.63 -3.50
N MET A 84 10.58 -13.31 -4.07
CA MET A 84 10.69 -12.27 -5.10
C MET A 84 9.91 -12.65 -6.36
N ASP A 85 10.00 -13.91 -6.81
CA ASP A 85 9.22 -14.42 -7.94
C ASP A 85 7.71 -14.35 -7.64
N VAL A 86 7.29 -14.74 -6.44
CA VAL A 86 5.90 -14.64 -5.99
C VAL A 86 5.41 -13.19 -6.02
N LEU A 87 6.19 -12.24 -5.50
CA LEU A 87 5.86 -10.82 -5.54
C LEU A 87 5.66 -10.32 -6.97
N ALA A 88 6.60 -10.66 -7.88
CA ALA A 88 6.50 -10.29 -9.29
C ALA A 88 5.25 -10.88 -9.96
N ASN A 89 4.95 -12.14 -9.71
CA ASN A 89 3.77 -12.83 -10.24
C ASN A 89 2.46 -12.20 -9.73
N LEU A 90 2.36 -11.88 -8.44
CA LEU A 90 1.17 -11.24 -7.87
C LEU A 90 0.97 -9.81 -8.40
N VAL A 91 2.05 -9.04 -8.57
CA VAL A 91 1.99 -7.71 -9.21
C VAL A 91 1.46 -7.83 -10.64
N ASN A 92 2.01 -8.75 -11.44
CA ASN A 92 1.58 -8.96 -12.82
C ASN A 92 0.11 -9.42 -12.90
N MET A 93 -0.29 -10.34 -12.04
CA MET A 93 -1.68 -10.81 -11.96
C MET A 93 -2.64 -9.66 -11.62
N ALA A 94 -2.33 -8.86 -10.62
CA ALA A 94 -3.14 -7.72 -10.20
C ALA A 94 -3.29 -6.69 -11.34
N LYS A 95 -2.22 -6.39 -12.06
CA LYS A 95 -2.25 -5.50 -13.23
C LYS A 95 -3.13 -6.04 -14.34
N THR A 96 -3.00 -7.31 -14.66
CA THR A 96 -3.82 -7.99 -15.69
C THR A 96 -5.31 -7.93 -15.34
N GLN A 97 -5.65 -7.99 -14.06
CA GLN A 97 -7.02 -7.84 -13.57
C GLN A 97 -7.47 -6.38 -13.39
N GLY A 98 -6.66 -5.41 -13.80
CA GLY A 98 -7.01 -4.01 -13.82
C GLY A 98 -6.79 -3.24 -12.51
N LEU A 99 -6.18 -3.84 -11.48
CA LEU A 99 -5.80 -3.14 -10.26
C LEU A 99 -4.60 -2.22 -10.49
N TYR A 100 -4.55 -1.11 -9.77
CA TYR A 100 -3.33 -0.32 -9.60
C TYR A 100 -2.45 -1.01 -8.54
N THR A 101 -1.19 -1.23 -8.86
CA THR A 101 -0.28 -2.00 -8.00
C THR A 101 0.71 -1.09 -7.29
N ILE A 102 0.78 -1.19 -5.97
CA ILE A 102 1.76 -0.48 -5.14
C ILE A 102 2.58 -1.52 -4.39
N VAL A 103 3.90 -1.44 -4.48
CA VAL A 103 4.80 -2.25 -3.65
C VAL A 103 5.26 -1.41 -2.45
N ASP A 104 4.88 -1.82 -1.24
CA ASP A 104 5.38 -1.21 -0.01
C ASP A 104 6.74 -1.82 0.34
N ALA A 105 7.82 -1.16 -0.12
CA ALA A 105 9.21 -1.58 0.05
C ALA A 105 10.03 -0.61 0.91
N ARG A 106 9.55 0.63 1.10
CA ARG A 106 10.25 1.71 1.82
C ARG A 106 11.72 1.83 1.40
N THR A 107 11.96 1.68 0.10
CA THR A 107 13.29 1.58 -0.50
C THR A 107 13.92 2.94 -0.77
N SER A 108 15.24 2.96 -0.96
CA SER A 108 15.96 4.09 -1.56
C SER A 108 16.21 3.92 -3.07
N ALA A 109 15.81 2.76 -3.64
CA ALA A 109 16.00 2.40 -5.03
C ALA A 109 14.64 2.02 -5.67
N PRO A 110 13.78 3.02 -6.00
CA PRO A 110 12.43 2.78 -6.49
C PRO A 110 12.39 2.00 -7.81
N GLU A 111 13.41 2.12 -8.66
CA GLU A 111 13.52 1.44 -9.95
C GLU A 111 13.54 -0.09 -9.82
N VAL A 112 14.02 -0.64 -8.72
CA VAL A 112 14.02 -2.10 -8.45
C VAL A 112 12.61 -2.68 -8.53
N TYR A 113 11.62 -1.94 -8.09
CA TYR A 113 10.22 -2.39 -8.01
C TYR A 113 9.34 -1.84 -9.14
N THR A 114 9.74 -0.75 -9.78
CA THR A 114 8.94 -0.10 -10.83
C THR A 114 9.42 -0.39 -12.24
N ALA A 115 10.63 -0.95 -12.37
CA ALA A 115 11.21 -1.43 -13.63
C ALA A 115 11.51 -2.95 -13.52
N GLY A 116 12.24 -3.51 -14.48
CA GLY A 116 12.64 -4.92 -14.45
C GLY A 116 11.46 -5.90 -14.38
N GLY A 117 11.61 -6.98 -13.63
CA GLY A 117 10.63 -8.08 -13.58
C GLY A 117 9.37 -7.81 -12.76
N ILE A 118 9.38 -6.82 -11.83
CA ILE A 118 8.23 -6.55 -10.95
C ILE A 118 7.25 -5.57 -11.60
N HIS A 119 7.73 -4.48 -12.19
CA HIS A 119 6.93 -3.49 -12.93
C HIS A 119 5.70 -2.95 -12.19
N ALA A 120 5.76 -2.75 -10.88
CA ALA A 120 4.67 -2.13 -10.12
C ALA A 120 4.33 -0.71 -10.65
N ASP A 121 3.12 -0.26 -10.43
CA ASP A 121 2.70 1.09 -10.84
C ASP A 121 3.17 2.15 -9.87
N GLY A 122 3.33 1.79 -8.59
CA GLY A 122 3.87 2.63 -7.55
C GLY A 122 4.73 1.85 -6.56
N VAL A 123 5.57 2.58 -5.83
CA VAL A 123 6.45 2.02 -4.79
C VAL A 123 6.56 2.99 -3.63
N THR A 124 6.66 2.45 -2.40
CA THR A 124 6.98 3.28 -1.24
C THR A 124 8.49 3.44 -1.09
N VAL A 125 8.92 4.65 -0.72
CA VAL A 125 10.32 5.00 -0.53
C VAL A 125 10.56 5.58 0.87
N THR A 126 11.78 5.43 1.39
CA THR A 126 12.22 6.15 2.58
C THR A 126 12.54 7.60 2.23
N PRO A 127 12.13 8.62 3.02
CA PRO A 127 12.42 10.02 2.73
C PRO A 127 13.85 10.46 3.10
N TYR A 128 14.58 9.66 3.89
CA TYR A 128 15.88 10.05 4.43
C TYR A 128 16.99 10.36 3.40
N PRO A 129 17.06 9.69 2.22
CA PRO A 129 18.02 10.07 1.19
C PRO A 129 17.69 11.41 0.51
N GLY A 130 16.56 12.03 0.84
CA GLY A 130 16.12 13.28 0.22
C GLY A 130 15.40 13.06 -1.11
N SER A 131 15.38 14.09 -1.98
CA SER A 131 14.58 14.09 -3.21
C SER A 131 15.06 13.13 -4.29
N ASP A 132 16.24 12.57 -4.18
CA ASP A 132 16.78 11.62 -5.16
C ASP A 132 15.88 10.38 -5.30
N VAL A 133 15.23 9.96 -4.20
CA VAL A 133 14.29 8.82 -4.23
C VAL A 133 12.95 9.13 -4.91
N CYS A 134 12.67 10.40 -5.21
CA CYS A 134 11.45 10.79 -5.93
C CYS A 134 11.54 10.56 -7.43
N ARG A 135 12.71 10.20 -7.96
CA ARG A 135 12.94 9.91 -9.37
C ARG A 135 12.47 8.49 -9.69
N ALA A 136 11.17 8.32 -9.85
CA ALA A 136 10.63 7.08 -10.40
C ALA A 136 10.87 7.03 -11.92
N ALA A 137 10.80 5.81 -12.50
CA ALA A 137 10.68 5.66 -13.95
C ALA A 137 9.47 6.45 -14.48
N GLU A 138 9.53 6.90 -15.74
CA GLU A 138 8.39 7.56 -16.37
C GLU A 138 7.09 6.80 -16.16
N ASP A 139 6.00 7.51 -15.90
CA ASP A 139 4.67 6.95 -15.63
C ASP A 139 4.51 6.14 -14.34
N LYS A 140 5.47 6.16 -13.42
CA LYS A 140 5.37 5.50 -12.13
C LYS A 140 5.14 6.49 -11.00
N SER A 141 4.61 5.99 -9.88
CA SER A 141 4.36 6.81 -8.70
C SER A 141 5.25 6.42 -7.55
N VAL A 142 5.74 7.43 -6.85
CA VAL A 142 6.52 7.27 -5.62
C VAL A 142 5.68 7.75 -4.45
N PHE A 143 5.63 6.94 -3.39
CA PHE A 143 4.94 7.23 -2.14
C PHE A 143 5.99 7.33 -1.03
N ALA A 144 6.31 8.52 -0.55
CA ALA A 144 7.26 8.71 0.52
C ALA A 144 6.67 8.26 1.87
N ALA A 145 7.28 7.26 2.50
CA ALA A 145 6.87 6.72 3.80
C ALA A 145 7.31 7.66 4.91
N VAL A 146 6.53 8.71 5.15
CA VAL A 146 6.89 9.79 6.10
C VAL A 146 6.48 9.47 7.52
N ARG A 147 5.45 8.64 7.73
CA ARG A 147 4.98 8.20 9.04
C ARG A 147 4.82 6.68 9.04
N THR A 148 5.40 6.00 10.02
CA THR A 148 5.30 4.54 10.19
C THR A 148 4.57 4.20 11.48
N GLY A 149 3.91 3.03 11.51
CA GLY A 149 3.03 2.61 12.62
C GLY A 149 3.72 1.83 13.74
N ASN A 150 5.04 1.61 13.65
CA ASN A 150 5.76 0.87 14.67
C ASN A 150 5.90 1.66 15.99
N PRO A 151 5.95 0.98 17.17
CA PRO A 151 5.95 1.65 18.47
C PRO A 151 7.08 2.68 18.67
N SER A 152 8.28 2.43 18.13
CA SER A 152 9.43 3.32 18.23
C SER A 152 9.48 4.46 17.18
N ALA A 153 8.50 4.53 16.29
CA ALA A 153 8.44 5.60 15.30
C ALA A 153 8.56 7.03 15.91
N PRO A 154 7.96 7.33 17.08
CA PRO A 154 8.08 8.65 17.71
C PRO A 154 9.49 9.04 18.10
N GLU A 155 10.39 8.09 18.36
CA GLU A 155 11.79 8.37 18.76
C GLU A 155 12.54 9.22 17.72
N ILE A 156 12.19 9.04 16.44
CA ILE A 156 12.78 9.78 15.33
C ILE A 156 11.74 10.72 14.69
N GLN A 157 10.57 10.20 14.34
CA GLN A 157 9.62 10.92 13.52
C GLN A 157 8.92 12.07 14.25
N SER A 158 8.86 12.00 15.60
CA SER A 158 8.29 13.06 16.43
C SER A 158 9.32 14.09 16.93
N LEU A 159 10.62 13.94 16.61
CA LEU A 159 11.62 14.94 16.90
C LEU A 159 11.27 16.27 16.21
N MET A 160 11.61 17.39 16.88
CA MET A 160 11.35 18.72 16.32
C MET A 160 12.42 19.10 15.28
N SER A 161 11.94 19.51 14.11
CA SER A 161 12.75 20.11 13.05
C SER A 161 12.23 21.53 12.79
N GLY A 162 12.80 22.49 13.46
CA GLY A 162 12.28 23.85 13.50
C GLY A 162 10.97 23.93 14.27
N ASP A 163 9.91 24.39 13.61
CA ASP A 163 8.57 24.60 14.17
C ASP A 163 7.64 23.37 14.06
N ARG A 164 8.14 22.26 13.54
CA ARG A 164 7.34 21.08 13.22
C ARG A 164 8.05 19.76 13.50
N ARG A 165 7.29 18.69 13.59
CA ARG A 165 7.84 17.33 13.72
C ARG A 165 8.58 16.91 12.46
N LEU A 166 9.59 16.06 12.60
CA LEU A 166 10.45 15.60 11.50
C LEU A 166 9.63 14.96 10.38
N TYR A 167 8.64 14.14 10.71
CA TYR A 167 7.80 13.51 9.68
C TYR A 167 7.02 14.52 8.82
N LEU A 168 6.62 15.66 9.39
CA LEU A 168 5.96 16.75 8.66
C LEU A 168 6.96 17.52 7.78
N ALA A 169 8.17 17.73 8.27
CA ALA A 169 9.23 18.35 7.47
C ALA A 169 9.60 17.46 6.26
N ALA A 170 9.70 16.15 6.48
CA ALA A 170 9.91 15.17 5.41
C ALA A 170 8.74 15.17 4.41
N ALA A 171 7.49 15.19 4.91
CA ALA A 171 6.29 15.23 4.07
C ALA A 171 6.27 16.45 3.12
N GLU A 172 6.53 17.64 3.67
CA GLU A 172 6.63 18.86 2.87
C GLU A 172 7.70 18.77 1.79
N GLN A 173 8.89 18.29 2.18
CA GLN A 173 10.01 18.17 1.25
C GLN A 173 9.70 17.19 0.11
N MET A 174 9.20 16.00 0.43
CA MET A 174 8.87 15.00 -0.59
C MET A 174 7.73 15.45 -1.51
N ALA A 175 6.68 16.09 -0.96
CA ALA A 175 5.58 16.63 -1.74
C ALA A 175 6.02 17.73 -2.72
N ARG A 176 6.98 18.60 -2.35
CA ARG A 176 7.57 19.60 -3.25
C ARG A 176 8.25 18.99 -4.48
N HIS A 177 8.75 17.76 -4.35
CA HIS A 177 9.38 17.02 -5.45
C HIS A 177 8.40 16.06 -6.16
N GLY A 178 7.08 16.24 -5.94
CA GLY A 178 6.03 15.52 -6.67
C GLY A 178 5.73 14.11 -6.15
N ALA A 179 6.33 13.68 -5.05
CA ALA A 179 5.98 12.40 -4.44
C ALA A 179 4.58 12.46 -3.79
N ALA A 180 3.84 11.37 -3.91
CA ALA A 180 2.74 11.08 -3.00
C ALA A 180 3.31 10.74 -1.61
N LEU A 181 2.49 10.81 -0.58
CA LEU A 181 2.92 10.52 0.79
C LEU A 181 2.26 9.23 1.28
N MET A 182 3.02 8.44 2.03
CA MET A 182 2.47 7.30 2.75
C MET A 182 2.60 7.54 4.25
N ALA A 183 1.49 7.30 4.96
CA ALA A 183 1.46 7.31 6.42
C ALA A 183 0.77 6.04 6.93
N GLU A 184 1.37 5.41 7.92
CA GLU A 184 0.79 4.31 8.67
C GLU A 184 0.44 4.86 10.05
N THR A 185 -0.85 5.19 10.26
CA THR A 185 -1.35 5.83 11.47
C THR A 185 -2.83 5.57 11.68
N GLY A 186 -3.22 5.36 12.93
CA GLY A 186 -4.64 5.27 13.34
C GLY A 186 -5.22 6.60 13.85
N TYR A 187 -4.49 7.72 13.73
CA TYR A 187 -4.88 8.98 14.35
C TYR A 187 -5.27 10.06 13.31
N SER A 188 -6.49 10.55 13.40
CA SER A 188 -7.03 11.65 12.59
C SER A 188 -6.16 12.91 12.65
N LEU A 189 -5.50 13.18 13.79
CA LEU A 189 -4.62 14.34 13.95
C LEU A 189 -3.42 14.28 13.01
N ASP A 190 -2.74 13.12 12.92
CA ASP A 190 -1.60 12.94 12.00
C ASP A 190 -2.04 13.20 10.55
N VAL A 191 -3.24 12.71 10.17
CA VAL A 191 -3.80 12.90 8.81
C VAL A 191 -4.11 14.38 8.55
N LYS A 192 -4.70 15.10 9.51
CA LYS A 192 -4.96 16.56 9.43
C LYS A 192 -3.68 17.36 9.26
N GLU A 193 -2.65 17.05 10.08
CA GLU A 193 -1.34 17.72 10.00
C GLU A 193 -0.67 17.48 8.66
N LEU A 194 -0.67 16.23 8.16
CA LEU A 194 -0.12 15.90 6.84
C LEU A 194 -0.86 16.64 5.72
N ARG A 195 -2.20 16.67 5.75
CA ARG A 195 -2.99 17.37 4.74
C ARG A 195 -2.73 18.88 4.77
N ALA A 196 -2.61 19.47 5.97
CA ALA A 196 -2.31 20.90 6.13
C ALA A 196 -0.92 21.28 5.56
N ARG A 197 0.08 20.42 5.75
CA ARG A 197 1.46 20.64 5.27
C ARG A 197 1.67 20.29 3.79
N ALA A 198 0.88 19.35 3.26
CA ALA A 198 0.97 18.90 1.89
C ALA A 198 -0.43 18.87 1.22
N PRO A 199 -1.08 20.04 1.02
CA PRO A 199 -2.50 20.12 0.66
C PRO A 199 -2.83 19.48 -0.70
N ARG A 200 -1.86 19.37 -1.60
CA ARG A 200 -2.05 18.79 -2.94
C ARG A 200 -1.49 17.37 -3.08
N ALA A 201 -0.76 16.87 -2.08
CA ALA A 201 -0.18 15.54 -2.16
C ALA A 201 -1.26 14.46 -2.07
N PHE A 202 -1.11 13.41 -2.86
CA PHE A 202 -1.93 12.22 -2.72
C PHE A 202 -1.44 11.44 -1.49
N LEU A 203 -2.37 10.96 -0.65
CA LEU A 203 -2.04 10.23 0.57
C LEU A 203 -2.37 8.74 0.41
N LEU A 204 -1.43 7.88 0.71
CA LEU A 204 -1.66 6.46 0.97
C LEU A 204 -1.70 6.28 2.49
N LEU A 205 -2.84 5.91 3.04
CA LEU A 205 -3.05 5.72 4.48
C LEU A 205 -3.15 4.22 4.78
N LEU A 206 -2.28 3.72 5.63
CA LEU A 206 -2.28 2.35 6.12
C LEU A 206 -2.58 2.35 7.63
N GLY A 207 -3.22 1.29 8.14
CA GLY A 207 -3.58 1.18 9.55
C GLY A 207 -4.58 2.25 10.05
N CYS A 208 -5.28 2.91 9.14
CA CYS A 208 -6.23 3.97 9.41
C CYS A 208 -7.66 3.47 9.11
N ASP A 209 -8.60 3.69 10.00
CA ASP A 209 -10.01 3.46 9.72
C ASP A 209 -10.62 4.59 8.86
N GLY A 210 -11.85 4.37 8.37
CA GLY A 210 -12.51 5.32 7.49
C GLY A 210 -12.78 6.68 8.14
N GLU A 211 -13.13 6.71 9.41
CA GLU A 211 -13.44 7.97 10.14
C GLU A 211 -12.18 8.80 10.37
N ASN A 212 -11.09 8.16 10.82
CA ASN A 212 -9.82 8.81 11.04
C ASN A 212 -9.14 9.27 9.73
N ALA A 213 -9.49 8.66 8.60
CA ALA A 213 -8.99 9.03 7.28
C ALA A 213 -9.72 10.22 6.64
N LEU A 214 -10.89 10.62 7.13
CA LEU A 214 -11.74 11.68 6.52
C LEU A 214 -10.96 12.96 6.19
N PRO A 215 -10.05 13.47 7.04
CA PRO A 215 -9.33 14.70 6.73
C PRO A 215 -8.40 14.61 5.51
N ALA A 216 -8.15 13.41 4.99
CA ALA A 216 -7.32 13.21 3.80
C ALA A 216 -8.07 13.50 2.50
N PHE A 217 -9.39 13.45 2.51
CA PHE A 217 -10.25 13.57 1.33
C PHE A 217 -10.75 15.00 1.13
N ASP A 218 -10.95 15.39 -0.14
CA ASP A 218 -11.73 16.58 -0.50
C ASP A 218 -13.23 16.24 -0.56
N ASP A 219 -14.06 17.25 -0.84
CA ASP A 219 -15.51 17.13 -0.95
C ASP A 219 -15.98 16.16 -2.06
N TYR A 220 -15.06 15.76 -2.95
CA TYR A 220 -15.30 14.82 -4.05
C TYR A 220 -14.75 13.42 -3.76
N GLY A 221 -14.29 13.16 -2.55
CA GLY A 221 -13.67 11.90 -2.16
C GLY A 221 -12.31 11.62 -2.83
N ARG A 222 -11.57 12.68 -3.18
CA ARG A 222 -10.25 12.60 -3.84
C ARG A 222 -9.13 12.86 -2.84
N GLY A 223 -7.91 12.58 -3.26
CA GLY A 223 -6.68 12.95 -2.56
C GLY A 223 -6.10 11.87 -1.69
N ALA A 224 -6.78 10.74 -1.49
CA ALA A 224 -6.22 9.63 -0.72
C ALA A 224 -6.67 8.25 -1.20
N LEU A 225 -5.89 7.24 -0.80
CA LEU A 225 -6.18 5.82 -0.88
C LEU A 225 -6.03 5.22 0.53
N LEU A 226 -7.02 4.47 0.97
CA LEU A 226 -7.04 3.83 2.27
C LEU A 226 -6.70 2.34 2.14
N GLY A 227 -5.71 1.87 2.89
CA GLY A 227 -5.34 0.47 2.93
C GLY A 227 -6.23 -0.33 3.86
N GLY A 228 -6.87 -1.36 3.32
CA GLY A 228 -7.66 -2.33 4.07
C GLY A 228 -6.78 -3.46 4.59
N ASP A 229 -6.03 -3.24 5.66
CA ASP A 229 -5.09 -4.22 6.24
C ASP A 229 -5.81 -5.49 6.73
N THR A 230 -7.06 -5.38 7.17
CA THR A 230 -7.87 -6.52 7.63
C THR A 230 -8.39 -7.39 6.50
N LEU A 231 -8.39 -6.88 5.26
CA LEU A 231 -8.95 -7.59 4.11
C LEU A 231 -8.06 -8.74 3.61
N GLN A 232 -6.82 -8.82 4.04
CA GLN A 232 -5.87 -9.85 3.59
C GLN A 232 -6.24 -11.30 3.97
N TYR A 233 -7.24 -11.48 4.81
CA TYR A 233 -7.79 -12.80 5.18
C TYR A 233 -9.31 -12.88 4.95
N ALA A 234 -9.86 -11.86 4.28
CA ALA A 234 -11.29 -11.74 4.03
C ALA A 234 -11.73 -12.54 2.79
N ASP A 235 -12.99 -12.88 2.71
CA ASP A 235 -13.64 -13.35 1.50
C ASP A 235 -14.26 -12.18 0.70
N ALA A 236 -14.84 -12.49 -0.45
CA ALA A 236 -15.45 -11.49 -1.32
C ALA A 236 -16.59 -10.71 -0.65
N ASP A 237 -17.37 -11.36 0.21
CA ASP A 237 -18.50 -10.72 0.90
C ASP A 237 -18.01 -9.72 1.95
N ALA A 238 -16.96 -10.07 2.70
CA ALA A 238 -16.33 -9.17 3.66
C ALA A 238 -15.66 -7.97 2.96
N ILE A 239 -15.00 -8.18 1.81
CA ILE A 239 -14.46 -7.08 0.99
C ILE A 239 -15.60 -6.15 0.55
N GLN A 240 -16.70 -6.72 0.05
CA GLN A 240 -17.85 -5.94 -0.38
C GLN A 240 -18.51 -5.18 0.78
N ALA A 241 -18.57 -5.77 1.97
CA ALA A 241 -19.07 -5.12 3.18
C ALA A 241 -18.21 -3.91 3.57
N ALA A 242 -16.88 -4.06 3.56
CA ALA A 242 -15.93 -2.97 3.82
C ALA A 242 -16.09 -1.81 2.81
N VAL A 243 -16.25 -2.13 1.51
CA VAL A 243 -16.54 -1.13 0.48
C VAL A 243 -17.85 -0.39 0.77
N ARG A 244 -18.92 -1.10 1.15
CA ARG A 244 -20.22 -0.46 1.50
C ARG A 244 -20.09 0.46 2.70
N GLN A 245 -19.37 0.02 3.73
CA GLN A 245 -19.15 0.81 4.93
C GLN A 245 -18.36 2.09 4.63
N LEU A 246 -17.27 1.99 3.86
CA LEU A 246 -16.49 3.17 3.50
C LEU A 246 -17.27 4.16 2.62
N LYS A 247 -18.14 3.68 1.73
CA LYS A 247 -19.02 4.53 0.91
C LYS A 247 -20.01 5.37 1.72
N GLN A 248 -20.32 4.98 2.94
CA GLN A 248 -21.17 5.79 3.84
C GLN A 248 -20.40 7.00 4.42
N LEU A 249 -19.08 6.89 4.48
CA LEU A 249 -18.19 7.92 5.04
C LEU A 249 -17.59 8.82 3.95
N VAL A 250 -17.20 8.23 2.82
CA VAL A 250 -16.53 8.93 1.72
C VAL A 250 -17.30 8.73 0.42
N THR A 251 -17.91 9.80 -0.07
CA THR A 251 -18.58 9.82 -1.38
C THR A 251 -17.57 10.15 -2.47
N VAL A 252 -17.33 9.20 -3.40
CA VAL A 252 -16.48 9.41 -4.57
C VAL A 252 -17.33 9.78 -5.77
N LEU A 253 -17.12 10.99 -6.31
CA LEU A 253 -17.80 11.56 -7.47
C LEU A 253 -16.98 11.46 -8.75
#